data_25b73e914f0a0f8815ddd0a81e93aba8
#
_entry.id   25b73e914f0a0f8815ddd0a81e93aba8
#
_cell.length_a   1.000
_cell.length_b   1.000
_cell.length_c   1.000
_cell.angle_alpha   90.00
_cell.angle_beta   90.00
_cell.angle_gamma   90.00
#
_symmetry.space_group_name_H-M   'P 1'
#
loop_
_entity.id
_entity.type
_entity.pdbx_description
1 polymer ?
#
loop_
_entity_poly.entity_id
_entity_poly.type
_entity_poly.pdbx_seq_one_letter_code
_entity_poly.pdbx_strand_id
1 'polypeptide(L)'
;LDAVICSEVLEHVDSPQESIEELIRVLKPGGILALSVPRYLPELICWKLSNEYSKTPGGHVRIFKHNQLKKLGTINGLEYQNFHWAHGLHSPYWWLQCLFWKTKEKSFFVKQYHKFLVWDLMKQPLLTRVLEMILQPMIGKSLVMYFRKPI
;
A
#
# COMPACT_ATOMS: atom_id res chain seq x y z
N LEU A 1 10.02 -19.15 9.30
CA LEU A 1 10.73 -18.00 8.74
C LEU A 1 10.97 -16.97 9.84
N ASP A 2 12.09 -16.26 9.79
CA ASP A 2 12.44 -15.22 10.77
C ASP A 2 11.74 -13.90 10.44
N ALA A 3 11.39 -13.69 9.15
CA ALA A 3 10.59 -12.57 8.70
C ALA A 3 9.71 -12.96 7.51
N VAL A 4 8.53 -12.34 7.41
CA VAL A 4 7.60 -12.46 6.29
C VAL A 4 7.16 -11.07 5.89
N ILE A 5 7.11 -10.82 4.58
CA ILE A 5 6.59 -9.58 4.00
C ILE A 5 5.39 -9.93 3.13
N CYS A 6 4.25 -9.30 3.39
CA CYS A 6 3.05 -9.38 2.57
C CYS A 6 2.68 -7.96 2.15
N SER A 7 2.99 -7.63 0.89
CA SER A 7 2.88 -6.27 0.37
C SER A 7 1.84 -6.18 -0.72
N GLU A 8 0.83 -5.33 -0.52
CA GLU A 8 -0.25 -5.05 -1.48
C GLU A 8 -0.95 -6.35 -1.96
N VAL A 9 -1.37 -7.20 -1.01
CA VAL A 9 -2.05 -8.49 -1.27
C VAL A 9 -3.40 -8.55 -0.57
N LEU A 10 -3.50 -8.12 0.69
CA LEU A 10 -4.69 -8.31 1.52
C LEU A 10 -5.94 -7.59 0.98
N GLU A 11 -5.76 -6.54 0.20
CA GLU A 11 -6.84 -5.82 -0.47
C GLU A 11 -7.46 -6.58 -1.64
N HIS A 12 -6.77 -7.61 -2.15
CA HIS A 12 -7.21 -8.40 -3.31
C HIS A 12 -7.84 -9.75 -2.95
N VAL A 13 -7.54 -10.29 -1.77
CA VAL A 13 -7.99 -11.63 -1.37
C VAL A 13 -9.39 -11.58 -0.75
N ASP A 14 -10.18 -12.65 -0.92
CA ASP A 14 -11.54 -12.74 -0.37
C ASP A 14 -11.52 -12.82 1.16
N SER A 15 -10.62 -13.63 1.74
CA SER A 15 -10.45 -13.81 3.18
C SER A 15 -9.07 -13.33 3.67
N PRO A 16 -8.93 -12.04 4.08
CA PRO A 16 -7.69 -11.54 4.68
C PRO A 16 -7.34 -12.26 5.99
N GLN A 17 -8.35 -12.74 6.72
CA GLN A 17 -8.18 -13.47 7.96
C GLN A 17 -7.39 -14.76 7.74
N GLU A 18 -7.82 -15.61 6.82
CA GLU A 18 -7.13 -16.85 6.46
C GLU A 18 -5.72 -16.60 5.94
N SER A 19 -5.55 -15.52 5.15
CA SER A 19 -4.23 -15.12 4.66
C SER A 19 -3.28 -14.77 5.81
N ILE A 20 -3.74 -14.02 6.81
CA ILE A 20 -2.94 -13.70 8.00
C ILE A 20 -2.59 -14.95 8.79
N GLU A 21 -3.53 -15.87 8.98
CA GLU A 21 -3.29 -17.14 9.67
C GLU A 21 -2.17 -17.95 9.00
N GLU A 22 -2.16 -18.03 7.67
CA GLU A 22 -1.10 -18.69 6.91
C GLU A 22 0.25 -17.99 7.04
N LEU A 23 0.28 -16.64 7.00
CA LEU A 23 1.50 -15.88 7.22
C LEU A 23 2.07 -16.13 8.64
N ILE A 24 1.19 -16.19 9.65
CA ILE A 24 1.58 -16.50 11.04
C ILE A 24 2.07 -17.94 11.17
N ARG A 25 1.45 -18.90 10.47
CA ARG A 25 1.83 -20.32 10.51
C ARG A 25 3.29 -20.51 10.08
N VAL A 26 3.72 -19.83 9.02
CA VAL A 26 5.10 -19.97 8.50
C VAL A 26 6.12 -19.13 9.27
N LEU A 27 5.68 -18.19 10.11
CA LEU A 27 6.54 -17.33 10.90
C LEU A 27 6.96 -18.06 12.19
N LYS A 28 8.25 -18.02 12.53
CA LYS A 28 8.77 -18.55 13.79
C LYS A 28 8.31 -17.69 14.98
N PRO A 29 8.25 -18.25 16.22
CA PRO A 29 8.16 -17.45 17.43
C PRO A 29 9.24 -16.37 17.45
N GLY A 30 8.89 -15.14 17.86
CA GLY A 30 9.76 -13.96 17.80
C GLY A 30 9.96 -13.34 16.41
N GLY A 31 9.49 -13.97 15.36
CA GLY A 31 9.62 -13.49 13.98
C GLY A 31 8.78 -12.25 13.68
N ILE A 32 9.14 -11.54 12.62
CA ILE A 32 8.53 -10.26 12.21
C ILE A 32 7.65 -10.46 10.97
N LEU A 33 6.42 -9.95 11.03
CA LEU A 33 5.52 -9.82 9.88
C LEU A 33 5.42 -8.34 9.49
N ALA A 34 5.75 -8.02 8.24
CA ALA A 34 5.49 -6.72 7.64
C ALA A 34 4.30 -6.82 6.68
N LEU A 35 3.27 -6.04 6.92
CA LEU A 35 2.07 -5.95 6.09
C LEU A 35 2.02 -4.59 5.41
N SER A 36 1.81 -4.54 4.09
CA SER A 36 1.54 -3.32 3.35
C SER A 36 0.19 -3.42 2.64
N VAL A 37 -0.60 -2.36 2.72
CA VAL A 37 -1.86 -2.20 1.99
C VAL A 37 -2.00 -0.76 1.51
N PRO A 38 -2.83 -0.49 0.49
CA PRO A 38 -3.16 0.88 0.10
C PRO A 38 -3.71 1.68 1.27
N ARG A 39 -3.20 2.89 1.47
CA ARG A 39 -3.67 3.80 2.51
C ARG A 39 -5.09 4.28 2.18
N TYR A 40 -5.94 4.32 3.20
CA TYR A 40 -7.38 4.57 3.08
C TYR A 40 -7.72 5.83 2.26
N LEU A 41 -7.17 7.01 2.62
CA LEU A 41 -7.53 8.27 1.95
C LEU A 41 -7.06 8.34 0.49
N PRO A 42 -5.78 8.10 0.15
CA PRO A 42 -5.34 8.10 -1.24
C PRO A 42 -6.13 7.12 -2.12
N GLU A 43 -6.43 5.94 -1.61
CA GLU A 43 -7.20 4.94 -2.33
C GLU A 43 -8.67 5.32 -2.51
N LEU A 44 -9.30 5.89 -1.47
CA LEU A 44 -10.65 6.41 -1.56
C LEU A 44 -10.79 7.50 -2.62
N ILE A 45 -9.76 8.36 -2.76
CA ILE A 45 -9.72 9.37 -3.83
C ILE A 45 -9.70 8.70 -5.20
N CYS A 46 -8.89 7.66 -5.41
CA CYS A 46 -8.89 6.88 -6.66
C CYS A 46 -10.28 6.31 -6.98
N TRP A 47 -10.95 5.72 -5.99
CA TRP A 47 -12.30 5.17 -6.15
C TRP A 47 -13.35 6.23 -6.49
N LYS A 48 -13.21 7.44 -5.92
CA LYS A 48 -14.09 8.57 -6.25
C LYS A 48 -13.83 9.19 -7.62
N LEU A 49 -12.59 9.16 -8.08
CA LEU A 49 -12.19 9.71 -9.38
C LEU A 49 -12.55 8.77 -10.54
N SER A 50 -12.56 7.45 -10.33
CA SER A 50 -12.86 6.49 -11.38
C SER A 50 -13.63 5.28 -10.85
N ASN A 51 -14.89 5.18 -11.29
CA ASN A 51 -15.70 3.98 -11.07
C ASN A 51 -15.14 2.75 -11.80
N GLU A 52 -14.50 2.96 -12.94
CA GLU A 52 -13.87 1.88 -13.71
C GLU A 52 -12.66 1.31 -12.95
N TYR A 53 -11.87 2.17 -12.30
CA TYR A 53 -10.76 1.72 -11.45
C TYR A 53 -11.25 0.83 -10.32
N SER A 54 -12.28 1.27 -9.56
CA SER A 54 -12.80 0.52 -8.42
C SER A 54 -13.49 -0.81 -8.79
N LYS A 55 -13.86 -0.98 -10.07
CA LYS A 55 -14.53 -2.18 -10.60
C LYS A 55 -13.62 -3.01 -11.51
N THR A 56 -12.35 -2.69 -11.59
CA THR A 56 -11.39 -3.43 -12.41
C THR A 56 -11.29 -4.87 -11.91
N PRO A 57 -11.48 -5.88 -12.76
CA PRO A 57 -11.28 -7.28 -12.38
C PRO A 57 -9.86 -7.51 -11.84
N GLY A 58 -9.74 -8.16 -10.67
CA GLY A 58 -8.47 -8.35 -9.97
C GLY A 58 -7.95 -7.08 -9.27
N GLY A 59 -8.72 -5.98 -9.26
CA GLY A 59 -8.41 -4.77 -8.51
C GLY A 59 -8.66 -4.90 -7.00
N HIS A 60 -8.61 -3.78 -6.30
CA HIS A 60 -8.83 -3.75 -4.85
C HIS A 60 -10.30 -4.01 -4.53
N VAL A 61 -10.60 -5.11 -3.83
CA VAL A 61 -11.97 -5.45 -3.38
C VAL A 61 -12.33 -4.75 -2.06
N ARG A 62 -11.32 -4.17 -1.37
CA ARG A 62 -11.50 -3.42 -0.11
C ARG A 62 -10.42 -2.38 0.10
N ILE A 63 -10.73 -1.42 0.99
CA ILE A 63 -9.77 -0.44 1.48
C ILE A 63 -9.67 -0.60 3.00
N PHE A 64 -8.46 -0.85 3.51
CA PHE A 64 -8.23 -0.98 4.95
C PHE A 64 -8.08 0.39 5.63
N LYS A 65 -8.79 0.60 6.74
CA LYS A 65 -8.44 1.64 7.70
C LYS A 65 -7.30 1.16 8.59
N HIS A 66 -6.49 2.10 9.09
CA HIS A 66 -5.36 1.81 10.00
C HIS A 66 -5.75 0.85 11.14
N ASN A 67 -6.83 1.17 11.87
CA ASN A 67 -7.28 0.35 12.99
C ASN A 67 -7.81 -1.04 12.58
N GLN A 68 -8.34 -1.17 11.36
CA GLN A 68 -8.79 -2.48 10.86
C GLN A 68 -7.61 -3.41 10.59
N LEU A 69 -6.55 -2.89 9.92
CA LEU A 69 -5.35 -3.67 9.66
C LEU A 69 -4.63 -4.03 10.98
N LYS A 70 -4.51 -3.06 11.91
CA LYS A 70 -3.94 -3.32 13.24
C LYS A 70 -4.72 -4.40 13.99
N LYS A 71 -6.05 -4.30 14.00
CA LYS A 71 -6.93 -5.27 14.67
C LYS A 71 -6.80 -6.66 14.03
N LEU A 72 -6.70 -6.75 12.71
CA LEU A 72 -6.54 -8.01 11.98
C LEU A 72 -5.28 -8.76 12.44
N GLY A 73 -4.14 -8.10 12.61
CA GLY A 73 -2.93 -8.71 13.15
C GLY A 73 -3.06 -9.09 14.63
N THR A 74 -3.58 -8.18 15.48
CA THR A 74 -3.61 -8.40 16.93
C THR A 74 -4.63 -9.44 17.37
N ILE A 75 -5.78 -9.57 16.71
CA ILE A 75 -6.76 -10.65 16.99
C ILE A 75 -6.13 -12.03 16.73
N ASN A 76 -5.21 -12.14 15.78
CA ASN A 76 -4.49 -13.38 15.46
C ASN A 76 -3.26 -13.60 16.36
N GLY A 77 -3.17 -12.89 17.47
CA GLY A 77 -2.13 -13.09 18.48
C GLY A 77 -0.79 -12.44 18.17
N LEU A 78 -0.71 -11.59 17.14
CA LEU A 78 0.52 -10.83 16.87
C LEU A 78 0.62 -9.58 17.74
N GLU A 79 1.83 -9.25 18.14
CA GLU A 79 2.15 -8.01 18.84
C GLU A 79 2.43 -6.90 17.83
N TYR A 80 1.59 -5.86 17.82
CA TYR A 80 1.83 -4.67 17.01
C TYR A 80 3.10 -3.94 17.49
N GLN A 81 4.00 -3.64 16.55
CA GLN A 81 5.26 -2.94 16.82
C GLN A 81 5.21 -1.49 16.38
N ASN A 82 5.02 -1.24 15.11
CA ASN A 82 5.08 0.10 14.54
C ASN A 82 4.38 0.15 13.17
N PHE A 83 4.29 1.37 12.60
CA PHE A 83 3.85 1.58 11.23
C PHE A 83 4.57 2.78 10.60
N HIS A 84 4.53 2.87 9.29
CA HIS A 84 4.86 4.08 8.56
C HIS A 84 4.01 4.21 7.28
N TRP A 85 3.99 5.40 6.73
CA TRP A 85 3.44 5.67 5.41
C TRP A 85 4.56 5.59 4.38
N ALA A 86 4.24 5.13 3.18
CA ALA A 86 5.22 5.01 2.09
C ALA A 86 4.64 5.50 0.76
N HIS A 87 5.53 5.79 -0.19
CA HIS A 87 5.18 6.11 -1.57
C HIS A 87 4.33 7.37 -1.73
N GLY A 88 4.76 8.50 -1.13
CA GLY A 88 4.08 9.80 -1.22
C GLY A 88 3.98 10.33 -2.66
N LEU A 89 5.04 10.19 -3.44
CA LEU A 89 5.07 10.59 -4.85
C LEU A 89 4.17 9.72 -5.75
N HIS A 90 3.77 8.53 -5.30
CA HIS A 90 2.91 7.64 -6.09
C HIS A 90 1.43 8.02 -6.03
N SER A 91 0.95 8.65 -4.95
CA SER A 91 -0.45 9.04 -4.82
C SER A 91 -0.92 9.99 -5.91
N PRO A 92 -0.22 11.11 -6.23
CA PRO A 92 -0.62 11.99 -7.32
C PRO A 92 -0.62 11.29 -8.68
N TYR A 93 0.30 10.35 -8.92
CA TYR A 93 0.32 9.57 -10.14
C TYR A 93 -0.95 8.72 -10.30
N TRP A 94 -1.35 8.00 -9.24
CA TRP A 94 -2.57 7.18 -9.27
C TRP A 94 -3.84 8.03 -9.40
N TRP A 95 -3.91 9.20 -8.75
CA TRP A 95 -5.02 10.13 -8.91
C TRP A 95 -5.10 10.63 -10.35
N LEU A 96 -3.96 10.95 -10.96
CA LEU A 96 -3.90 11.37 -12.36
C LEU A 96 -4.33 10.24 -13.30
N GLN A 97 -3.89 9.00 -13.05
CA GLN A 97 -4.36 7.84 -13.80
C GLN A 97 -5.88 7.64 -13.69
N CYS A 98 -6.43 7.76 -12.47
CA CYS A 98 -7.86 7.63 -12.25
C CYS A 98 -8.65 8.74 -12.94
N LEU A 99 -8.16 9.98 -12.90
CA LEU A 99 -8.76 11.13 -13.59
C LEU A 99 -8.83 10.92 -15.10
N PHE A 100 -7.79 10.35 -15.69
CA PHE A 100 -7.70 10.07 -17.14
C PHE A 100 -7.92 8.59 -17.47
N TRP A 101 -8.67 7.83 -16.67
CA TRP A 101 -8.74 6.37 -16.74
C TRP A 101 -8.97 5.85 -18.16
N LYS A 102 -9.93 6.42 -18.89
CA LYS A 102 -10.26 6.01 -20.29
C LYS A 102 -9.18 6.37 -21.30
N THR A 103 -8.37 7.36 -21.02
CA THR A 103 -7.35 7.90 -21.95
C THR A 103 -5.95 7.88 -21.35
N LYS A 104 -5.74 7.22 -20.21
CA LYS A 104 -4.49 7.22 -19.46
C LYS A 104 -3.26 6.86 -20.29
N GLU A 105 -3.41 5.90 -21.21
CA GLU A 105 -2.32 5.47 -22.10
C GLU A 105 -1.94 6.53 -23.16
N LYS A 106 -2.85 7.46 -23.50
CA LYS A 106 -2.62 8.55 -24.44
C LYS A 106 -2.32 9.87 -23.73
N SER A 107 -2.65 10.00 -22.45
CA SER A 107 -2.47 11.21 -21.67
C SER A 107 -0.99 11.59 -21.55
N PHE A 108 -0.65 12.79 -22.01
CA PHE A 108 0.69 13.37 -21.87
C PHE A 108 1.09 13.46 -20.39
N PHE A 109 0.20 13.95 -19.52
CA PHE A 109 0.47 14.16 -18.10
C PHE A 109 0.78 12.84 -17.38
N VAL A 110 -0.01 11.79 -17.62
CA VAL A 110 0.22 10.45 -17.04
C VAL A 110 1.59 9.92 -17.49
N LYS A 111 1.91 10.03 -18.78
CA LYS A 111 3.20 9.56 -19.32
C LYS A 111 4.40 10.31 -18.73
N GLN A 112 4.31 11.64 -18.61
CA GLN A 112 5.41 12.44 -18.04
C GLN A 112 5.60 12.15 -16.56
N TYR A 113 4.51 12.02 -15.80
CA TYR A 113 4.60 11.67 -14.40
C TYR A 113 5.18 10.25 -14.20
N HIS A 114 4.77 9.28 -15.02
CA HIS A 114 5.35 7.95 -15.01
C HIS A 114 6.87 7.98 -15.27
N LYS A 115 7.32 8.73 -16.28
CA LYS A 115 8.76 8.91 -16.55
C LYS A 115 9.50 9.52 -15.35
N PHE A 116 8.87 10.48 -14.68
CA PHE A 116 9.42 11.08 -13.46
C PHE A 116 9.59 10.02 -12.35
N LEU A 117 8.58 9.18 -12.09
CA LEU A 117 8.67 8.11 -11.08
C LEU A 117 9.75 7.07 -11.45
N VAL A 118 9.85 6.69 -12.73
CA VAL A 118 10.90 5.78 -13.19
C VAL A 118 12.29 6.42 -13.01
N TRP A 119 12.44 7.68 -13.35
CA TRP A 119 13.69 8.42 -13.12
C TRP A 119 14.03 8.49 -11.64
N ASP A 120 13.05 8.79 -10.78
CA ASP A 120 13.22 8.80 -9.33
C ASP A 120 13.69 7.45 -8.80
N LEU A 121 13.01 6.37 -9.20
CA LEU A 121 13.36 5.00 -8.81
C LEU A 121 14.80 4.63 -9.21
N MET A 122 15.21 5.00 -10.42
CA MET A 122 16.52 4.62 -10.97
C MET A 122 17.67 5.48 -10.45
N LYS A 123 17.44 6.76 -10.19
CA LYS A 123 18.47 7.73 -9.81
C LYS A 123 18.48 8.08 -8.33
N GLN A 124 17.34 7.94 -7.66
CA GLN A 124 17.15 8.25 -6.24
C GLN A 124 17.76 9.62 -5.83
N PRO A 125 17.45 10.71 -6.54
CA PRO A 125 18.05 12.01 -6.27
C PRO A 125 17.65 12.53 -4.88
N LEU A 126 18.52 13.30 -4.27
CA LEU A 126 18.28 13.85 -2.92
C LEU A 126 16.99 14.66 -2.84
N LEU A 127 16.67 15.42 -3.89
CA LEU A 127 15.44 16.22 -3.94
C LEU A 127 14.18 15.37 -3.78
N THR A 128 14.06 14.28 -4.53
CA THR A 128 12.87 13.42 -4.45
C THR A 128 12.81 12.64 -3.15
N ARG A 129 13.96 12.28 -2.57
CA ARG A 129 14.00 11.70 -1.22
C ARG A 129 13.47 12.65 -0.15
N VAL A 130 13.84 13.93 -0.21
CA VAL A 130 13.33 14.94 0.70
C VAL A 130 11.84 15.18 0.48
N LEU A 131 11.41 15.28 -0.78
CA LEU A 131 9.98 15.39 -1.12
C LEU A 131 9.19 14.18 -0.63
N GLU A 132 9.70 12.97 -0.83
CA GLU A 132 9.06 11.74 -0.36
C GLU A 132 8.92 11.74 1.16
N MET A 133 9.95 12.14 1.91
CA MET A 133 9.92 12.24 3.38
C MET A 133 8.83 13.21 3.86
N ILE A 134 8.63 14.34 3.16
CA ILE A 134 7.58 15.32 3.47
C ILE A 134 6.20 14.81 3.08
N LEU A 135 6.07 14.17 1.93
CA LEU A 135 4.79 13.75 1.36
C LEU A 135 4.25 12.45 1.98
N GLN A 136 5.11 11.55 2.44
CA GLN A 136 4.69 10.28 3.06
C GLN A 136 3.65 10.46 4.17
N PRO A 137 3.84 11.30 5.19
CA PRO A 137 2.83 11.46 6.23
C PRO A 137 1.53 12.09 5.72
N MET A 138 1.60 12.92 4.69
CA MET A 138 0.44 13.63 4.14
C MET A 138 -0.36 12.74 3.18
N ILE A 139 0.28 12.23 2.15
CA ILE A 139 -0.35 11.54 1.01
C ILE A 139 0.30 10.20 0.67
N GLY A 140 1.08 9.60 1.56
CA GLY A 140 1.69 8.28 1.32
C GLY A 140 0.67 7.29 0.77
N LYS A 141 1.00 6.60 -0.33
CA LYS A 141 0.10 5.68 -1.04
C LYS A 141 -0.18 4.43 -0.22
N SER A 142 0.82 3.94 0.52
CA SER A 142 0.77 2.68 1.26
C SER A 142 0.86 2.90 2.76
N LEU A 143 0.15 2.05 3.50
CA LEU A 143 0.26 1.86 4.93
C LEU A 143 1.06 0.59 5.18
N VAL A 144 2.22 0.72 5.81
CA VAL A 144 3.07 -0.42 6.21
C VAL A 144 2.98 -0.60 7.71
N MET A 145 2.65 -1.81 8.18
CA MET A 145 2.59 -2.17 9.60
C MET A 145 3.52 -3.33 9.92
N TYR A 146 4.12 -3.27 11.09
CA TYR A 146 5.00 -4.29 11.60
C TYR A 146 4.40 -4.96 12.82
N PHE A 147 4.48 -6.28 12.82
CA PHE A 147 4.02 -7.14 13.91
C PHE A 147 5.10 -8.13 14.27
N ARG A 148 5.10 -8.57 15.54
CA ARG A 148 5.96 -9.65 16.04
C ARG A 148 5.10 -10.81 16.47
N LYS A 149 5.49 -12.02 16.11
CA LYS A 149 4.90 -13.24 16.69
C LYS A 149 5.45 -13.44 18.11
N PRO A 150 4.62 -13.61 19.13
CA PRO A 150 5.10 -13.92 20.48
C PRO A 150 6.03 -15.15 20.50
N ILE A 151 6.88 -15.24 21.57
CA ILE A 151 7.80 -16.37 21.77
C ILE A 151 7.02 -17.56 22.36
#